data_b532dba2801d621988fc770c7d8b1c1f
#
_entry.id   b532dba2801d621988fc770c7d8b1c1f
#
_cell.length_a   1.000
_cell.length_b   1.000
_cell.length_c   1.000
_cell.angle_alpha   90.00
_cell.angle_beta   90.00
_cell.angle_gamma   90.00
#
_symmetry.space_group_name_H-M   'P 1'
#
loop_
_entity.id
_entity.type
_entity.pdbx_description
1 polymer ?
#
loop_
_entity_poly.entity_id
_entity_poly.type
_entity_poly.pdbx_seq_one_letter_code
_entity_poly.pdbx_strand_id
1 'polypeptide(L)'
;MSELYTPAAVAPPQAADAAGAGLGLTDSIYNRLLKERIIWLGSEVRDDNANAICAQMLLLAAEDPERDIYLYINSPGGSVTAGMAIYDTMQYVRPDVVTVATGLAASMGQFLLTAGAKGKRYITPHARVLMHQPSGG
;
A
#
# COMPACT_ATOMS: atom_id res chain seq x y z
N MET A 1 18.76 7.08 3.59
CA MET A 1 17.38 6.54 3.55
C MET A 1 17.19 5.54 2.43
N SER A 2 17.81 5.77 1.27
CA SER A 2 17.73 4.79 0.18
C SER A 2 18.34 3.44 0.56
N GLU A 3 19.28 3.44 1.47
CA GLU A 3 19.93 2.22 1.92
C GLU A 3 18.97 1.25 2.62
N LEU A 4 17.83 1.76 3.12
CA LEU A 4 16.83 0.91 3.74
C LEU A 4 16.27 -0.15 2.78
N TYR A 5 16.37 0.11 1.49
CA TYR A 5 15.73 -0.72 0.49
C TYR A 5 16.74 -1.45 -0.40
N THR A 6 17.97 -1.52 0.05
CA THR A 6 19.00 -2.21 -0.71
C THR A 6 19.62 -3.41 0.00
N PRO A 7 18.94 -4.05 0.96
CA PRO A 7 19.56 -5.17 1.65
C PRO A 7 19.84 -6.34 0.73
N ALA A 8 19.02 -6.51 -0.27
CA ALA A 8 19.21 -7.61 -1.22
C ALA A 8 20.50 -7.46 -2.04
N ALA A 9 21.01 -6.23 -2.12
CA ALA A 9 22.23 -5.98 -2.88
C ALA A 9 23.49 -6.39 -2.10
N VAL A 10 23.36 -6.72 -0.83
CA VAL A 10 24.48 -6.97 0.06
C VAL A 10 25.07 -8.36 -0.15
N ALA A 11 24.24 -9.32 -0.49
CA ALA A 11 24.69 -10.70 -0.66
C ALA A 11 24.24 -11.24 -2.01
N PRO A 12 25.16 -11.85 -2.77
CA PRO A 12 24.75 -12.49 -4.01
C PRO A 12 23.86 -13.69 -3.70
N PRO A 13 22.85 -13.96 -4.54
CA PRO A 13 21.99 -15.09 -4.33
C PRO A 13 22.76 -16.40 -4.42
N GLN A 14 22.43 -17.31 -3.55
CA GLN A 14 22.97 -18.66 -3.58
C GLN A 14 22.15 -19.49 -4.56
N ALA A 15 22.77 -20.53 -5.09
CA ALA A 15 22.04 -21.43 -5.99
C ALA A 15 20.83 -22.05 -5.28
N ALA A 16 20.94 -22.29 -3.98
CA ALA A 16 19.85 -22.83 -3.17
C ALA A 16 18.69 -21.85 -3.01
N ASP A 17 18.91 -20.58 -3.31
CA ASP A 17 17.92 -19.52 -3.12
C ASP A 17 17.19 -19.17 -4.42
N ALA A 18 17.21 -20.07 -5.39
CA ALA A 18 16.55 -19.79 -6.67
C ALA A 18 15.06 -19.46 -6.48
N ALA A 19 14.42 -20.12 -5.50
CA ALA A 19 13.02 -19.82 -5.21
C ALA A 19 12.87 -18.45 -4.56
N GLY A 20 13.88 -17.98 -3.83
CA GLY A 20 13.86 -16.66 -3.21
C GLY A 20 14.24 -15.55 -4.17
N ALA A 21 14.88 -15.87 -5.30
CA ALA A 21 15.26 -14.84 -6.26
C ALA A 21 14.05 -14.08 -6.81
N GLY A 22 12.91 -14.78 -7.01
CA GLY A 22 11.67 -14.14 -7.43
C GLY A 22 11.11 -13.19 -6.38
N LEU A 23 11.21 -13.59 -5.10
CA LEU A 23 10.77 -12.73 -4.01
C LEU A 23 11.68 -11.51 -3.89
N GLY A 24 13.00 -11.70 -4.04
CA GLY A 24 13.93 -10.59 -4.01
C GLY A 24 13.68 -9.60 -5.14
N LEU A 25 13.34 -10.10 -6.33
CA LEU A 25 13.01 -9.25 -7.46
C LEU A 25 11.72 -8.49 -7.19
N THR A 26 10.71 -9.15 -6.65
CA THR A 26 9.43 -8.52 -6.28
C THR A 26 9.67 -7.43 -5.23
N ASP A 27 10.45 -7.73 -4.20
CA ASP A 27 10.79 -6.74 -3.18
C ASP A 27 11.52 -5.54 -3.78
N SER A 28 12.42 -5.78 -4.74
CA SER A 28 13.13 -4.70 -5.42
C SER A 28 12.18 -3.80 -6.20
N ILE A 29 11.16 -4.38 -6.82
CA ILE A 29 10.15 -3.60 -7.57
C ILE A 29 9.32 -2.76 -6.60
N TYR A 30 8.83 -3.33 -5.51
CA TYR A 30 8.08 -2.57 -4.53
C TYR A 30 8.93 -1.47 -3.88
N ASN A 31 10.19 -1.75 -3.60
CA ASN A 31 11.09 -0.74 -3.06
C ASN A 31 11.33 0.38 -4.07
N ARG A 32 11.42 0.05 -5.35
CA ARG A 32 11.58 1.06 -6.40
C ARG A 32 10.33 1.93 -6.49
N LEU A 33 9.13 1.32 -6.43
CA LEU A 33 7.87 2.07 -6.42
C LEU A 33 7.80 2.97 -5.20
N LEU A 34 8.26 2.50 -4.06
CA LEU A 34 8.26 3.31 -2.84
C LEU A 34 9.11 4.57 -3.01
N LYS A 35 10.23 4.50 -3.72
CA LYS A 35 11.02 5.70 -4.03
C LYS A 35 10.24 6.70 -4.86
N GLU A 36 9.29 6.23 -5.65
CA GLU A 36 8.39 7.09 -6.41
C GLU A 36 7.15 7.48 -5.61
N ARG A 37 7.14 7.19 -4.30
CA ARG A 37 6.07 7.50 -3.36
C ARG A 37 4.79 6.69 -3.62
N ILE A 38 4.94 5.51 -4.18
CA ILE A 38 3.84 4.61 -4.50
C ILE A 38 3.83 3.44 -3.53
N ILE A 39 2.69 3.23 -2.88
CA ILE A 39 2.42 2.11 -1.99
C ILE A 39 1.33 1.27 -2.62
N TRP A 40 1.48 -0.05 -2.56
CA TRP A 40 0.56 -0.97 -3.22
C TRP A 40 -0.14 -1.87 -2.20
N LEU A 41 -1.47 -1.74 -2.12
CA LEU A 41 -2.30 -2.66 -1.35
C LEU A 41 -2.97 -3.60 -2.34
N GLY A 42 -2.36 -4.75 -2.55
CA GLY A 42 -2.75 -5.69 -3.60
C GLY A 42 -3.29 -7.01 -3.10
N SER A 43 -3.81 -7.06 -1.88
CA SER A 43 -4.31 -8.29 -1.29
C SER A 43 -5.35 -7.97 -0.23
N GLU A 44 -5.84 -9.01 0.45
CA GLU A 44 -6.68 -8.85 1.62
C GLU A 44 -5.96 -7.99 2.67
N VAL A 45 -6.72 -7.12 3.34
CA VAL A 45 -6.18 -6.28 4.41
C VAL A 45 -5.97 -7.13 5.65
N ARG A 46 -4.72 -7.22 6.10
CA ARG A 46 -4.30 -7.99 7.27
C ARG A 46 -3.37 -7.14 8.12
N ASP A 47 -3.13 -7.59 9.34
CA ASP A 47 -2.25 -6.84 10.25
C ASP A 47 -0.85 -6.66 9.67
N ASP A 48 -0.28 -7.72 9.06
CA ASP A 48 1.08 -7.64 8.55
C ASP A 48 1.23 -6.62 7.42
N ASN A 49 0.35 -6.66 6.41
CA ASN A 49 0.47 -5.71 5.30
C ASN A 49 0.02 -4.31 5.71
N ALA A 50 -0.96 -4.20 6.61
CA ALA A 50 -1.38 -2.89 7.11
C ALA A 50 -0.25 -2.20 7.87
N ASN A 51 0.45 -2.94 8.71
CA ASN A 51 1.59 -2.38 9.45
C ASN A 51 2.69 -1.93 8.49
N ALA A 52 2.96 -2.71 7.46
CA ALA A 52 3.96 -2.34 6.45
C ALA A 52 3.54 -1.06 5.71
N ILE A 53 2.27 -0.96 5.32
CA ILE A 53 1.74 0.22 4.63
C ILE A 53 1.83 1.45 5.52
N CYS A 54 1.45 1.34 6.79
CA CYS A 54 1.55 2.45 7.73
C CYS A 54 3.00 2.91 7.90
N ALA A 55 3.93 1.97 8.05
CA ALA A 55 5.34 2.29 8.18
C ALA A 55 5.88 3.00 6.93
N GLN A 56 5.46 2.54 5.76
CA GLN A 56 5.85 3.16 4.50
C GLN A 56 5.32 4.59 4.40
N MET A 57 4.08 4.82 4.82
CA MET A 57 3.52 6.18 4.83
C MET A 57 4.29 7.11 5.75
N LEU A 58 4.65 6.62 6.93
CA LEU A 58 5.42 7.42 7.87
C LEU A 58 6.81 7.75 7.32
N LEU A 59 7.44 6.77 6.66
CA LEU A 59 8.74 6.99 6.05
C LEU A 59 8.66 8.05 4.95
N LEU A 60 7.69 7.93 4.06
CA LEU A 60 7.53 8.86 2.94
C LEU A 60 7.20 10.27 3.44
N ALA A 61 6.36 10.37 4.47
CA ALA A 61 6.04 11.66 5.06
C ALA A 61 7.26 12.32 5.68
N ALA A 62 8.15 11.53 6.28
CA ALA A 62 9.39 12.05 6.87
C ALA A 62 10.37 12.49 5.78
N GLU A 63 10.43 11.78 4.67
CA GLU A 63 11.34 12.11 3.57
C GLU A 63 10.97 13.41 2.87
N ASP A 64 9.67 13.63 2.64
CA ASP A 64 9.16 14.84 2.03
C ASP A 64 7.72 15.08 2.48
N PRO A 65 7.49 15.96 3.44
CA PRO A 65 6.15 16.20 3.96
C PRO A 65 5.23 16.96 3.01
N GLU A 66 5.74 17.47 1.89
CA GLU A 66 4.93 18.28 0.98
C GLU A 66 4.42 17.51 -0.23
N ARG A 67 5.09 16.42 -0.62
CA ARG A 67 4.72 15.68 -1.81
C ARG A 67 3.68 14.62 -1.52
N ASP A 68 2.76 14.44 -2.45
CA ASP A 68 1.70 13.43 -2.32
C ASP A 68 2.28 12.01 -2.21
N ILE A 69 1.55 11.19 -1.47
CA ILE A 69 1.78 9.75 -1.38
C ILE A 69 0.68 9.07 -2.17
N TYR A 70 1.02 8.04 -2.94
CA TYR A 70 0.06 7.33 -3.77
C TYR A 70 -0.20 5.95 -3.19
N LEU A 71 -1.46 5.64 -2.89
CA LEU A 71 -1.88 4.33 -2.44
C LEU A 71 -2.73 3.68 -3.52
N TYR A 72 -2.18 2.67 -4.18
CA TYR A 72 -2.91 1.87 -5.15
C TYR A 72 -3.61 0.72 -4.43
N ILE A 73 -4.86 0.49 -4.77
CA ILE A 73 -5.72 -0.45 -4.07
C ILE A 73 -6.30 -1.46 -5.04
N ASN A 74 -6.01 -2.73 -4.81
CA ASN A 74 -6.63 -3.86 -5.48
C ASN A 74 -6.88 -4.91 -4.38
N SER A 75 -8.00 -4.75 -3.66
CA SER A 75 -8.25 -5.49 -2.43
C SER A 75 -9.73 -5.81 -2.26
N PRO A 76 -10.05 -7.04 -1.85
CA PRO A 76 -11.42 -7.41 -1.49
C PRO A 76 -11.84 -6.91 -0.11
N GLY A 77 -10.93 -6.27 0.63
CA GLY A 77 -11.16 -5.87 2.00
C GLY A 77 -10.43 -6.76 2.98
N GLY A 78 -10.98 -6.94 4.17
CA GLY A 78 -10.36 -7.78 5.20
C GLY A 78 -10.58 -7.24 6.60
N SER A 79 -9.55 -7.26 7.41
CA SER A 79 -9.62 -6.86 8.81
C SER A 79 -10.01 -5.39 8.96
N VAL A 80 -11.04 -5.13 9.75
CA VAL A 80 -11.49 -3.76 10.03
C VAL A 80 -10.43 -3.00 10.83
N THR A 81 -9.88 -3.62 11.86
CA THR A 81 -8.88 -2.95 12.70
C THR A 81 -7.60 -2.64 11.91
N ALA A 82 -7.17 -3.56 11.06
CA ALA A 82 -6.01 -3.32 10.19
C ALA A 82 -6.29 -2.18 9.21
N GLY A 83 -7.49 -2.17 8.61
CA GLY A 83 -7.89 -1.09 7.72
C GLY A 83 -7.96 0.26 8.42
N MET A 84 -8.45 0.28 9.64
CA MET A 84 -8.51 1.53 10.42
C MET A 84 -7.11 2.05 10.76
N ALA A 85 -6.15 1.17 10.97
CA ALA A 85 -4.77 1.60 11.17
C ALA A 85 -4.24 2.34 9.93
N ILE A 86 -4.53 1.82 8.74
CA ILE A 86 -4.16 2.50 7.50
C ILE A 86 -4.89 3.84 7.39
N TYR A 87 -6.19 3.83 7.64
CA TYR A 87 -7.00 5.04 7.56
C TYR A 87 -6.46 6.14 8.48
N ASP A 88 -6.21 5.79 9.75
CA ASP A 88 -5.72 6.77 10.71
C ASP A 88 -4.36 7.32 10.30
N THR A 89 -3.48 6.46 9.77
CA THR A 89 -2.18 6.90 9.28
C THR A 89 -2.32 7.85 8.10
N MET A 90 -3.24 7.55 7.18
CA MET A 90 -3.53 8.45 6.05
C MET A 90 -3.95 9.84 6.53
N GLN A 91 -4.75 9.90 7.59
CA GLN A 91 -5.19 11.17 8.14
C GLN A 91 -4.10 11.88 8.96
N TYR A 92 -3.20 11.11 9.54
CA TYR A 92 -2.15 11.63 10.42
C TYR A 92 -1.00 12.27 9.65
N VAL A 93 -0.59 11.68 8.53
CA VAL A 93 0.58 12.18 7.78
C VAL A 93 0.25 13.51 7.09
N ARG A 94 1.26 14.37 6.98
CA ARG A 94 1.07 15.68 6.35
C ARG A 94 0.82 15.61 4.85
N PRO A 95 1.54 14.79 4.07
CA PRO A 95 1.25 14.70 2.64
C PRO A 95 -0.19 14.25 2.39
N ASP A 96 -0.77 14.74 1.30
CA ASP A 96 -2.02 14.17 0.81
C ASP A 96 -1.79 12.75 0.35
N VAL A 97 -2.73 11.87 0.64
CA VAL A 97 -2.70 10.50 0.13
C VAL A 97 -3.68 10.40 -1.04
N VAL A 98 -3.12 10.20 -2.21
CA VAL A 98 -3.88 9.96 -3.44
C VAL A 98 -4.23 8.48 -3.47
N THR A 99 -5.48 8.15 -3.72
CA THR A 99 -5.90 6.75 -3.82
C THR A 99 -6.29 6.41 -5.25
N VAL A 100 -5.90 5.21 -5.69
CA VAL A 100 -6.18 4.74 -7.05
C VAL A 100 -6.66 3.29 -6.96
N ALA A 101 -7.91 3.06 -7.33
CA ALA A 101 -8.43 1.68 -7.38
C ALA A 101 -8.08 1.04 -8.71
N THR A 102 -7.53 -0.16 -8.64
CA THR A 102 -7.32 -1.03 -9.80
C THR A 102 -7.96 -2.37 -9.49
N GLY A 103 -8.48 -3.05 -10.50
CA GLY A 103 -9.09 -4.36 -10.29
C GLY A 103 -10.33 -4.28 -9.42
N LEU A 104 -10.16 -4.40 -8.12
CA LEU A 104 -11.26 -4.44 -7.16
C LEU A 104 -10.93 -3.61 -5.92
N ALA A 105 -11.85 -2.77 -5.51
CA ALA A 105 -11.80 -2.11 -4.20
C ALA A 105 -13.14 -2.39 -3.51
N ALA A 106 -13.15 -3.35 -2.63
CA ALA A 106 -14.37 -3.82 -1.98
C ALA A 106 -14.24 -3.74 -0.46
N SER A 107 -15.36 -3.46 0.21
CA SER A 107 -15.43 -3.45 1.66
C SER A 107 -14.39 -2.49 2.24
N MET A 108 -13.46 -2.95 3.07
CA MET A 108 -12.40 -2.10 3.63
C MET A 108 -11.54 -1.48 2.53
N GLY A 109 -11.34 -2.17 1.40
CA GLY A 109 -10.63 -1.59 0.25
C GLY A 109 -11.36 -0.38 -0.33
N GLN A 110 -12.68 -0.47 -0.42
CA GLN A 110 -13.51 0.64 -0.86
C GLN A 110 -13.44 1.80 0.15
N PHE A 111 -13.49 1.48 1.43
CA PHE A 111 -13.39 2.48 2.48
C PHE A 111 -12.08 3.27 2.36
N LEU A 112 -10.96 2.57 2.18
CA LEU A 112 -9.66 3.23 2.05
C LEU A 112 -9.57 4.06 0.76
N LEU A 113 -10.19 3.61 -0.33
CA LEU A 113 -10.26 4.41 -1.55
C LEU A 113 -10.94 5.74 -1.29
N THR A 114 -12.07 5.73 -0.58
CA THR A 114 -12.82 6.95 -0.29
C THR A 114 -12.13 7.84 0.75
N ALA A 115 -11.16 7.30 1.46
CA ALA A 115 -10.38 8.05 2.45
C ALA A 115 -9.27 8.89 1.83
N GLY A 116 -9.02 8.75 0.55
CA GLY A 116 -8.04 9.58 -0.16
C GLY A 116 -8.38 11.06 -0.08
N ALA A 117 -7.40 11.91 -0.30
CA ALA A 117 -7.57 13.34 -0.25
C ALA A 117 -8.64 13.79 -1.25
N LYS A 118 -9.42 14.81 -0.87
CA LYS A 118 -10.49 15.31 -1.72
C LYS A 118 -9.94 15.73 -3.08
N GLY A 119 -10.58 15.23 -4.14
CA GLY A 119 -10.16 15.50 -5.50
C GLY A 119 -9.00 14.64 -5.98
N LYS A 120 -8.50 13.74 -5.15
CA LYS A 120 -7.35 12.89 -5.45
C LYS A 120 -7.68 11.42 -5.25
N ARG A 121 -8.88 11.02 -5.67
CA ARG A 121 -9.37 9.65 -5.60
C ARG A 121 -9.71 9.20 -6.99
N TYR A 122 -9.06 8.15 -7.47
CA TYR A 122 -9.15 7.72 -8.86
C TYR A 122 -9.52 6.26 -8.97
N ILE A 123 -10.07 5.91 -10.10
CA ILE A 123 -10.43 4.54 -10.43
C ILE A 123 -10.05 4.29 -11.88
N THR A 124 -9.37 3.16 -12.14
CA THR A 124 -9.05 2.78 -13.51
C THR A 124 -10.32 2.33 -14.24
N PRO A 125 -10.36 2.41 -15.58
CA PRO A 125 -11.60 2.20 -16.33
C PRO A 125 -12.31 0.87 -16.10
N HIS A 126 -11.58 -0.18 -15.77
CA HIS A 126 -12.15 -1.52 -15.58
C HIS A 126 -12.16 -1.98 -14.14
N ALA A 127 -11.80 -1.08 -13.21
CA ALA A 127 -11.85 -1.41 -11.80
C ALA A 127 -13.29 -1.43 -11.30
N ARG A 128 -13.53 -2.23 -10.27
CA ARG A 128 -14.83 -2.32 -9.63
C ARG A 128 -14.71 -1.84 -8.19
N VAL A 129 -15.68 -1.04 -7.77
CA VAL A 129 -15.75 -0.54 -6.40
C VAL A 129 -17.05 -1.08 -5.81
N LEU A 130 -16.94 -1.84 -4.73
CA LEU A 130 -18.09 -2.48 -4.10
C LEU A 130 -18.22 -2.05 -2.66
N MET A 131 -19.41 -1.60 -2.31
CA MET A 131 -19.80 -1.34 -0.94
C MET A 131 -20.93 -2.30 -0.60
N HIS A 132 -20.84 -2.99 0.53
CA HIS A 132 -21.88 -3.89 0.96
C HIS A 132 -22.14 -3.72 2.45
N GLN A 133 -23.28 -4.21 2.91
CA GLN A 133 -23.59 -4.18 4.31
C GLN A 133 -22.53 -4.92 5.11
N PRO A 134 -22.18 -4.44 6.31
CA PRO A 134 -21.30 -5.19 7.18
C PRO A 134 -21.95 -6.56 7.47
N SER A 135 -21.13 -7.61 7.37
CA SER A 135 -21.57 -8.93 7.79
C SER A 135 -21.14 -9.14 9.23
N GLY A 136 -22.07 -9.61 10.04
CA GLY A 136 -21.78 -9.91 11.44
C GLY A 136 -20.85 -11.10 11.56
N GLY A 137 -20.01 -11.04 12.50
CA GLY A 137 -19.15 -12.21 12.72
C GLY A 137 -17.81 -11.89 13.22
#